data_7d576ed8b672c069b69b4458d080a30c
#
_entry.id   7d576ed8b672c069b69b4458d080a30c
#
_cell.length_a   1.000
_cell.length_b   1.000
_cell.length_c   1.000
_cell.angle_alpha   90.00
_cell.angle_beta   90.00
_cell.angle_gamma   90.00
#
_symmetry.space_group_name_H-M   'P 1'
#
loop_
_entity.id
_entity.type
_entity.pdbx_description
1 polymer ?
#
loop_
_entity_poly.entity_id
_entity_poly.type
_entity_poly.pdbx_seq_one_letter_code
_entity_poly.pdbx_strand_id
1 'polypeptide(L)'
;DTAYYDPDTMAIIHYKSQRYFLINCCDPAKCGIDHFATGIKEVAGAEGTWRDAEDGTLSGNPIAQGSVDSTLGINLRIKAHGENVAHYWIAAGTKYSEVVKLNKDIWEKTPEELIRRTENYWKLWVNKEMFNFHDLPQRFVSFFKRSLLIIRTQIDNNGAIIAANDSDIVQLGRDTYSYMWPRDGAL
;
A
#
# COMPACT_ATOMS: atom_id res chain seq x y z
N ASP A 1 -15.13 0.09 -13.71
CA ASP A 1 -14.41 0.63 -12.54
C ASP A 1 -14.92 2.06 -12.28
N THR A 2 -14.81 2.51 -11.03
CA THR A 2 -15.21 3.87 -10.62
C THR A 2 -14.21 4.38 -9.60
N ALA A 3 -13.80 5.64 -9.72
CA ALA A 3 -13.04 6.37 -8.71
C ALA A 3 -13.84 7.58 -8.26
N TYR A 4 -13.93 7.84 -6.97
CA TYR A 4 -14.65 9.00 -6.46
C TYR A 4 -14.06 9.50 -5.15
N TYR A 5 -14.20 10.82 -4.91
CA TYR A 5 -13.93 11.41 -3.61
C TYR A 5 -15.13 11.21 -2.69
N ASP A 6 -14.86 10.71 -1.50
CA ASP A 6 -15.86 10.49 -0.46
C ASP A 6 -15.66 11.52 0.67
N PRO A 7 -16.57 12.51 0.81
CA PRO A 7 -16.44 13.55 1.82
C PRO A 7 -16.60 13.03 3.26
N ASP A 8 -17.33 11.92 3.47
CA ASP A 8 -17.53 11.37 4.80
C ASP A 8 -16.25 10.75 5.38
N THR A 9 -15.42 10.17 4.51
CA THR A 9 -14.13 9.62 4.89
C THR A 9 -12.94 10.52 4.55
N MET A 10 -13.19 11.65 3.86
CA MET A 10 -12.16 12.56 3.32
C MET A 10 -11.09 11.80 2.52
N ALA A 11 -11.51 10.85 1.70
CA ALA A 11 -10.66 9.90 1.01
C ALA A 11 -11.07 9.74 -0.45
N ILE A 12 -10.17 9.18 -1.27
CA ILE A 12 -10.53 8.68 -2.60
C ILE A 12 -10.88 7.20 -2.49
N ILE A 13 -11.97 6.80 -3.14
CA ILE A 13 -12.39 5.41 -3.20
C ILE A 13 -12.37 4.94 -4.65
N HIS A 14 -11.67 3.84 -4.89
CA HIS A 14 -11.76 3.07 -6.12
C HIS A 14 -12.62 1.84 -5.89
N TYR A 15 -13.60 1.64 -6.76
CA TYR A 15 -14.36 0.40 -6.84
C TYR A 15 -14.00 -0.35 -8.12
N LYS A 16 -13.44 -1.54 -7.96
CA LYS A 16 -12.98 -2.38 -9.06
C LYS A 16 -13.25 -3.86 -8.78
N SER A 17 -13.89 -4.54 -9.75
CA SER A 17 -14.08 -6.01 -9.69
C SER A 17 -14.62 -6.49 -8.34
N GLN A 18 -15.66 -5.84 -7.83
CA GLN A 18 -16.30 -6.12 -6.53
C GLN A 18 -15.40 -5.89 -5.30
N ARG A 19 -14.38 -5.05 -5.43
CA ARG A 19 -13.49 -4.64 -4.34
C ARG A 19 -13.47 -3.13 -4.22
N TYR A 20 -13.38 -2.67 -2.98
CA TYR A 20 -13.17 -1.28 -2.63
C TYR A 20 -11.73 -1.08 -2.21
N PHE A 21 -11.15 0.03 -2.67
CA PHE A 21 -9.84 0.51 -2.25
C PHE A 21 -10.04 1.96 -1.78
N LEU A 22 -9.91 2.19 -0.49
CA LEU A 22 -9.95 3.52 0.09
C LEU A 22 -8.53 4.03 0.27
N ILE A 23 -8.26 5.20 -0.26
CA ILE A 23 -6.94 5.83 -0.29
C ILE A 23 -7.01 7.11 0.50
N ASN A 24 -6.17 7.23 1.52
CA ASN A 24 -6.16 8.40 2.39
C ASN A 24 -4.76 8.70 2.93
N CYS A 25 -4.61 9.82 3.61
CA CYS A 25 -3.36 10.25 4.22
C CYS A 25 -3.60 11.06 5.50
N CYS A 26 -2.55 11.20 6.30
CA CYS A 26 -2.48 12.09 7.45
C CYS A 26 -1.13 12.81 7.47
N ASP A 27 -1.15 14.03 7.99
CA ASP A 27 0.02 14.68 8.56
C ASP A 27 -0.14 14.76 10.09
N PRO A 28 0.84 15.26 10.86
CA PRO A 28 0.73 15.37 12.32
C PRO A 28 -0.40 16.31 12.80
N ALA A 29 -0.92 17.16 11.93
CA ALA A 29 -1.97 18.14 12.30
C ALA A 29 -3.38 17.61 11.97
N LYS A 30 -3.51 16.80 10.93
CA LYS A 30 -4.83 16.34 10.44
C LYS A 30 -4.74 15.06 9.62
N CYS A 31 -5.87 14.36 9.53
CA CYS A 31 -6.12 13.30 8.57
C CYS A 31 -7.09 13.76 7.48
N GLY A 32 -6.98 13.13 6.31
CA GLY A 32 -7.74 13.46 5.12
C GLY A 32 -6.88 14.14 4.05
N ILE A 33 -7.34 14.06 2.82
CA ILE A 33 -6.67 14.65 1.66
C ILE A 33 -7.05 16.12 1.50
N ASP A 34 -6.12 16.98 1.07
CA ASP A 34 -6.37 18.41 0.84
C ASP A 34 -6.89 18.70 -0.54
N HIS A 35 -6.32 18.01 -1.52
CA HIS A 35 -6.60 18.18 -2.93
C HIS A 35 -6.77 16.82 -3.58
N PHE A 36 -7.61 16.75 -4.60
CA PHE A 36 -7.83 15.52 -5.33
C PHE A 36 -8.21 15.79 -6.79
N ALA A 37 -7.97 14.79 -7.62
CA ALA A 37 -8.55 14.66 -8.95
C ALA A 37 -8.84 13.19 -9.22
N THR A 38 -10.01 12.90 -9.79
CA THR A 38 -10.30 11.60 -10.40
C THR A 38 -10.48 11.77 -11.89
N GLY A 39 -10.03 10.81 -12.67
CA GLY A 39 -10.06 10.91 -14.14
C GLY A 39 -9.95 9.57 -14.85
N ILE A 40 -9.92 9.63 -16.15
CA ILE A 40 -9.61 8.49 -17.01
C ILE A 40 -8.09 8.36 -17.11
N LYS A 41 -7.55 7.17 -16.84
CA LYS A 41 -6.12 6.95 -16.95
C LYS A 41 -5.62 7.18 -18.37
N GLU A 42 -4.36 7.50 -18.50
CA GLU A 42 -3.71 7.71 -19.80
C GLU A 42 -3.87 6.48 -20.71
N VAL A 43 -4.70 6.62 -21.73
CA VAL A 43 -4.96 5.61 -22.74
C VAL A 43 -5.52 6.27 -24.01
N ALA A 44 -5.04 5.87 -25.18
CA ALA A 44 -5.55 6.36 -26.48
C ALA A 44 -5.58 7.90 -26.61
N GLY A 45 -4.59 8.60 -26.07
CA GLY A 45 -4.48 10.05 -26.10
C GLY A 45 -5.20 10.79 -24.97
N ALA A 46 -5.87 10.10 -24.05
CA ALA A 46 -6.36 10.70 -22.81
C ALA A 46 -5.19 10.87 -21.84
N GLU A 47 -5.15 12.00 -21.15
CA GLU A 47 -4.12 12.28 -20.14
C GLU A 47 -4.63 11.79 -18.77
N GLY A 48 -3.73 11.12 -18.01
CA GLY A 48 -4.02 10.72 -16.65
C GLY A 48 -4.06 11.90 -15.67
N THR A 49 -4.65 11.69 -14.48
CA THR A 49 -4.76 12.75 -13.45
C THR A 49 -3.40 13.20 -12.90
N TRP A 50 -2.33 12.47 -13.16
CA TRP A 50 -0.98 12.87 -12.80
C TRP A 50 -0.53 14.15 -13.51
N ARG A 51 -1.01 14.41 -14.73
CA ARG A 51 -0.76 15.65 -15.46
C ARG A 51 -1.48 16.86 -14.85
N ASP A 52 -2.64 16.63 -14.25
CA ASP A 52 -3.36 17.66 -13.49
C ASP A 52 -2.53 18.19 -12.31
N ALA A 53 -1.61 17.37 -11.79
CA ALA A 53 -0.75 17.73 -10.67
C ALA A 53 0.53 18.51 -11.06
N GLU A 54 0.85 18.64 -12.35
CA GLU A 54 2.13 19.25 -12.79
C GLU A 54 2.27 20.73 -12.40
N ASP A 55 1.18 21.48 -12.34
CA ASP A 55 1.16 22.88 -11.92
C ASP A 55 0.96 23.07 -10.41
N GLY A 56 0.82 21.96 -9.66
CA GLY A 56 0.58 21.95 -8.21
C GLY A 56 -0.87 22.17 -7.81
N THR A 57 -1.80 22.21 -8.77
CA THR A 57 -3.24 22.37 -8.53
C THR A 57 -4.01 21.18 -9.09
N LEU A 58 -4.86 20.57 -8.28
CA LEU A 58 -5.73 19.48 -8.74
C LEU A 58 -7.13 20.00 -9.04
N SER A 59 -7.74 19.51 -10.11
CA SER A 59 -9.03 19.98 -10.64
C SER A 59 -10.21 19.80 -9.67
N GLY A 60 -10.07 18.94 -8.67
CA GLY A 60 -11.16 18.63 -7.75
C GLY A 60 -12.29 17.82 -8.39
N ASN A 61 -12.06 17.19 -9.56
CA ASN A 61 -13.07 16.33 -10.17
C ASN A 61 -13.44 15.18 -9.24
N PRO A 62 -14.70 15.10 -8.75
CA PRO A 62 -15.04 14.22 -7.65
C PRO A 62 -15.34 12.77 -8.07
N ILE A 63 -15.55 12.49 -9.35
CA ILE A 63 -15.92 11.15 -9.83
C ILE A 63 -15.50 10.91 -11.27
N ALA A 64 -15.01 9.70 -11.51
CA ALA A 64 -14.74 9.20 -12.86
C ALA A 64 -15.15 7.73 -12.98
N GLN A 65 -15.54 7.30 -14.19
CA GLN A 65 -15.94 5.93 -14.50
C GLN A 65 -15.21 5.41 -15.73
N GLY A 66 -14.99 4.11 -15.77
CA GLY A 66 -14.27 3.42 -16.86
C GLY A 66 -12.88 2.98 -16.40
N SER A 67 -11.87 3.15 -17.22
CA SER A 67 -10.48 2.92 -16.85
C SER A 67 -9.96 4.17 -16.12
N VAL A 68 -10.04 4.15 -14.80
CA VAL A 68 -9.83 5.34 -13.96
C VAL A 68 -8.48 5.35 -13.28
N ASP A 69 -8.00 6.56 -13.02
CA ASP A 69 -6.91 6.87 -12.08
C ASP A 69 -7.35 7.98 -11.11
N SER A 70 -6.49 8.31 -10.18
CA SER A 70 -6.68 9.43 -9.27
C SER A 70 -5.36 9.94 -8.73
N THR A 71 -5.34 11.23 -8.44
CA THR A 71 -4.23 11.89 -7.75
C THR A 71 -4.76 12.54 -6.48
N LEU A 72 -4.01 12.44 -5.41
CA LEU A 72 -4.28 13.13 -4.15
C LEU A 72 -3.14 14.08 -3.81
N GLY A 73 -3.45 15.16 -3.12
CA GLY A 73 -2.49 16.12 -2.60
C GLY A 73 -2.67 16.36 -1.11
N ILE A 74 -1.56 16.54 -0.43
CA ILE A 74 -1.50 16.94 0.98
C ILE A 74 -0.56 18.13 1.13
N ASN A 75 -1.00 19.14 1.87
CA ASN A 75 -0.22 20.35 2.14
C ASN A 75 0.64 20.17 3.39
N LEU A 76 1.95 20.18 3.23
CA LEU A 76 2.88 20.11 4.35
C LEU A 76 3.56 21.46 4.60
N ARG A 77 3.54 21.90 5.85
CA ARG A 77 4.30 23.07 6.30
C ARG A 77 5.60 22.61 6.94
N ILE A 78 6.72 22.94 6.32
CA ILE A 78 8.05 22.57 6.80
C ILE A 78 8.78 23.85 7.20
N LYS A 79 9.27 23.89 8.45
CA LYS A 79 10.09 25.01 8.94
C LYS A 79 11.49 24.93 8.32
N ALA A 80 12.20 26.05 8.28
CA ALA A 80 13.59 26.08 7.83
C ALA A 80 14.43 25.08 8.65
N HIS A 81 15.20 24.23 7.97
CA HIS A 81 15.98 23.13 8.55
C HIS A 81 15.16 22.09 9.35
N GLY A 82 13.84 22.10 9.20
CA GLY A 82 12.93 21.15 9.84
C GLY A 82 12.53 20.02 8.89
N GLU A 83 11.79 19.07 9.44
CA GLU A 83 11.15 17.97 8.71
C GLU A 83 9.66 17.89 9.08
N ASN A 84 8.88 17.33 8.20
CA ASN A 84 7.50 16.94 8.46
C ASN A 84 7.21 15.62 7.74
N VAL A 85 6.33 14.81 8.30
CA VAL A 85 6.03 13.46 7.79
C VAL A 85 4.55 13.38 7.47
N ALA A 86 4.22 12.93 6.27
CA ALA A 86 2.89 12.50 5.92
C ALA A 86 2.83 10.98 5.81
N HIS A 87 1.77 10.40 6.32
CA HIS A 87 1.47 8.98 6.17
C HIS A 87 0.37 8.82 5.14
N TYR A 88 0.54 7.82 4.30
CA TYR A 88 -0.38 7.44 3.24
C TYR A 88 -0.73 5.96 3.40
N TRP A 89 -1.99 5.61 3.14
CA TRP A 89 -2.43 4.21 3.18
C TRP A 89 -3.47 3.88 2.13
N ILE A 90 -3.58 2.60 1.85
CA ILE A 90 -4.66 2.02 1.05
C ILE A 90 -5.33 0.95 1.89
N ALA A 91 -6.62 1.11 2.16
CA ALA A 91 -7.46 0.09 2.77
C ALA A 91 -8.23 -0.65 1.67
N ALA A 92 -8.17 -1.99 1.68
CA ALA A 92 -8.85 -2.83 0.70
C ALA A 92 -9.89 -3.72 1.38
N GLY A 93 -11.05 -3.90 0.75
CA GLY A 93 -12.13 -4.72 1.26
C GLY A 93 -13.13 -5.11 0.18
N THR A 94 -14.05 -6.00 0.51
CA THR A 94 -15.14 -6.42 -0.39
C THR A 94 -16.39 -5.57 -0.24
N LYS A 95 -16.48 -4.81 0.87
CA LYS A 95 -17.59 -3.91 1.16
C LYS A 95 -17.07 -2.51 1.49
N TYR A 96 -17.84 -1.50 1.12
CA TYR A 96 -17.56 -0.11 1.49
C TYR A 96 -17.39 0.06 3.02
N SER A 97 -18.29 -0.53 3.82
CA SER A 97 -18.21 -0.46 5.28
C SER A 97 -16.93 -1.04 5.88
N GLU A 98 -16.31 -2.01 5.22
CA GLU A 98 -15.02 -2.58 5.67
C GLU A 98 -13.89 -1.58 5.51
N VAL A 99 -13.77 -0.92 4.35
CA VAL A 99 -12.72 0.06 4.10
C VAL A 99 -12.91 1.33 4.93
N VAL A 100 -14.15 1.76 5.16
CA VAL A 100 -14.46 2.86 6.09
C VAL A 100 -14.03 2.54 7.52
N LYS A 101 -14.34 1.32 7.99
CA LYS A 101 -13.89 0.86 9.31
C LYS A 101 -12.37 0.84 9.42
N LEU A 102 -11.68 0.30 8.42
CA LEU A 102 -10.21 0.28 8.39
C LEU A 102 -9.61 1.70 8.42
N ASN A 103 -10.18 2.62 7.65
CA ASN A 103 -9.78 4.02 7.66
C ASN A 103 -9.94 4.66 9.05
N LYS A 104 -11.09 4.42 9.70
CA LYS A 104 -11.34 4.87 11.06
C LYS A 104 -10.36 4.24 12.07
N ASP A 105 -10.10 2.95 11.95
CA ASP A 105 -9.13 2.24 12.79
C ASP A 105 -7.72 2.84 12.68
N ILE A 106 -7.31 3.31 11.48
CA ILE A 106 -6.03 3.97 11.25
C ILE A 106 -6.02 5.36 11.93
N TRP A 107 -7.09 6.13 11.83
CA TRP A 107 -7.20 7.43 12.50
C TRP A 107 -7.14 7.30 14.02
N GLU A 108 -7.88 6.33 14.60
CA GLU A 108 -7.93 6.12 16.05
C GLU A 108 -6.61 5.61 16.63
N LYS A 109 -5.90 4.76 15.87
CA LYS A 109 -4.65 4.11 16.34
C LYS A 109 -3.39 4.85 15.93
N THR A 110 -3.48 5.76 15.02
CA THR A 110 -2.43 6.48 14.29
C THR A 110 -1.55 5.57 13.39
N PRO A 111 -1.10 6.07 12.23
CA PRO A 111 -0.21 5.32 11.34
C PRO A 111 1.08 4.88 12.02
N GLU A 112 1.69 5.74 12.84
CA GLU A 112 2.94 5.46 13.57
C GLU A 112 2.78 4.26 14.51
N GLU A 113 1.66 4.23 15.25
CA GLU A 113 1.38 3.12 16.17
C GLU A 113 1.17 1.80 15.39
N LEU A 114 0.52 1.84 14.24
CA LEU A 114 0.33 0.66 13.39
C LEU A 114 1.65 0.16 12.81
N ILE A 115 2.52 1.07 12.36
CA ILE A 115 3.88 0.74 11.90
C ILE A 115 4.67 0.10 13.05
N ARG A 116 4.65 0.71 14.24
CA ARG A 116 5.34 0.19 15.44
C ARG A 116 4.82 -1.20 15.84
N ARG A 117 3.52 -1.44 15.80
CA ARG A 117 2.92 -2.77 16.06
C ARG A 117 3.37 -3.81 15.06
N THR A 118 3.37 -3.44 13.78
CA THR A 118 3.82 -4.32 12.69
C THR A 118 5.31 -4.66 12.86
N GLU A 119 6.13 -3.67 13.15
CA GLU A 119 7.55 -3.88 13.43
C GLU A 119 7.78 -4.81 14.63
N ASN A 120 7.06 -4.60 15.72
CA ASN A 120 7.15 -5.45 16.91
C ASN A 120 6.68 -6.88 16.62
N TYR A 121 5.59 -7.05 15.87
CA TYR A 121 5.12 -8.36 15.44
C TYR A 121 6.20 -9.12 14.66
N TRP A 122 6.83 -8.48 13.68
CA TRP A 122 7.86 -9.12 12.87
C TRP A 122 9.14 -9.37 13.64
N LYS A 123 9.52 -8.50 14.56
CA LYS A 123 10.63 -8.73 15.48
C LYS A 123 10.39 -9.96 16.37
N LEU A 124 9.18 -10.10 16.92
CA LEU A 124 8.81 -11.26 17.71
C LEU A 124 8.78 -12.53 16.86
N TRP A 125 8.17 -12.44 15.66
CA TRP A 125 8.05 -13.59 14.78
C TRP A 125 9.40 -14.16 14.35
N VAL A 126 10.33 -13.33 13.94
CA VAL A 126 11.66 -13.77 13.45
C VAL A 126 12.57 -14.26 14.56
N ASN A 127 12.25 -13.91 15.81
CA ASN A 127 13.02 -14.33 16.98
C ASN A 127 12.30 -15.38 17.83
N LYS A 128 11.14 -15.90 17.40
CA LYS A 128 10.38 -16.87 18.19
C LYS A 128 11.12 -18.20 18.37
N GLU A 129 11.94 -18.59 17.41
CA GLU A 129 12.80 -19.77 17.51
C GLU A 129 14.19 -19.32 17.99
N MET A 130 14.71 -20.02 18.97
CA MET A 130 16.05 -19.76 19.51
C MET A 130 17.09 -20.48 18.65
N PHE A 131 17.37 -19.95 17.47
CA PHE A 131 18.46 -20.47 16.64
C PHE A 131 19.81 -20.20 17.31
N ASN A 132 20.61 -21.26 17.46
CA ASN A 132 21.99 -21.10 17.88
C ASN A 132 22.86 -20.84 16.64
N PHE A 133 23.34 -19.64 16.51
CA PHE A 133 24.21 -19.24 15.40
C PHE A 133 25.70 -19.43 15.68
N HIS A 134 26.05 -19.94 16.86
CA HIS A 134 27.45 -20.08 17.31
C HIS A 134 28.27 -18.80 17.04
N ASP A 135 29.44 -18.92 16.48
CA ASP A 135 30.37 -17.82 16.19
C ASP A 135 30.14 -17.14 14.83
N LEU A 136 28.95 -17.31 14.23
CA LEU A 136 28.65 -16.65 12.95
C LEU A 136 28.66 -15.12 13.12
N PRO A 137 29.38 -14.40 12.23
CA PRO A 137 29.35 -12.97 12.22
C PRO A 137 27.92 -12.42 12.13
N GLN A 138 27.63 -11.33 12.85
CA GLN A 138 26.30 -10.73 12.94
C GLN A 138 25.65 -10.43 11.58
N ARG A 139 26.46 -10.13 10.56
CA ARG A 139 25.95 -9.91 9.20
C ARG A 139 25.21 -11.13 8.61
N PHE A 140 25.70 -12.35 8.90
CA PHE A 140 25.03 -13.58 8.42
C PHE A 140 23.76 -13.86 9.22
N VAL A 141 23.77 -13.62 10.52
CA VAL A 141 22.57 -13.73 11.36
C VAL A 141 21.48 -12.77 10.88
N SER A 142 21.85 -11.53 10.58
CA SER A 142 20.92 -10.52 10.06
C SER A 142 20.39 -10.90 8.67
N PHE A 143 21.27 -11.42 7.81
CA PHE A 143 20.88 -11.89 6.49
C PHE A 143 19.91 -13.07 6.56
N PHE A 144 20.19 -14.07 7.40
CA PHE A 144 19.29 -15.20 7.64
C PHE A 144 17.91 -14.75 8.11
N LYS A 145 17.85 -13.89 9.14
CA LYS A 145 16.57 -13.36 9.64
C LYS A 145 15.80 -12.59 8.59
N ARG A 146 16.49 -11.79 7.77
CA ARG A 146 15.88 -11.09 6.63
C ARG A 146 15.31 -12.04 5.59
N SER A 147 16.04 -13.11 5.28
CA SER A 147 15.58 -14.14 4.34
C SER A 147 14.31 -14.84 4.83
N LEU A 148 14.21 -15.15 6.12
CA LEU A 148 12.99 -15.70 6.73
C LEU A 148 11.78 -14.74 6.56
N LEU A 149 11.97 -13.44 6.75
CA LEU A 149 10.91 -12.46 6.54
C LEU A 149 10.48 -12.39 5.09
N ILE A 150 11.43 -12.42 4.14
CA ILE A 150 11.12 -12.44 2.71
C ILE A 150 10.34 -13.70 2.34
N ILE A 151 10.80 -14.88 2.76
CA ILE A 151 10.09 -16.14 2.50
C ILE A 151 8.67 -16.09 3.05
N ARG A 152 8.47 -15.54 4.25
CA ARG A 152 7.14 -15.43 4.86
C ARG A 152 6.18 -14.58 4.00
N THR A 153 6.67 -13.58 3.27
CA THR A 153 5.85 -12.77 2.37
C THR A 153 5.40 -13.53 1.10
N GLN A 154 6.04 -14.65 0.79
CA GLN A 154 5.71 -15.51 -0.36
C GLN A 154 4.68 -16.60 -0.01
N ILE A 155 4.26 -16.70 1.24
CA ILE A 155 3.36 -17.75 1.73
C ILE A 155 1.95 -17.16 1.84
N ASP A 156 0.98 -17.75 1.14
CA ASP A 156 -0.42 -17.37 1.25
C ASP A 156 -1.07 -17.89 2.55
N ASN A 157 -2.35 -17.56 2.77
CA ASN A 157 -3.08 -17.97 3.96
C ASN A 157 -3.36 -19.48 4.03
N ASN A 158 -3.27 -20.19 2.91
CA ASN A 158 -3.45 -21.65 2.81
C ASN A 158 -2.12 -22.41 2.89
N GLY A 159 -1.00 -21.69 3.00
CA GLY A 159 0.32 -22.28 3.09
C GLY A 159 1.02 -22.51 1.74
N ALA A 160 0.42 -22.11 0.63
CA ALA A 160 1.09 -22.18 -0.66
C ALA A 160 2.22 -21.15 -0.75
N ILE A 161 3.37 -21.57 -1.25
CA ILE A 161 4.53 -20.70 -1.44
C ILE A 161 4.61 -20.35 -2.92
N ILE A 162 4.51 -19.08 -3.24
CA ILE A 162 4.65 -18.57 -4.61
C ILE A 162 6.12 -18.34 -4.95
N ALA A 163 6.49 -18.51 -6.21
CA ALA A 163 7.89 -18.37 -6.64
C ALA A 163 8.38 -16.91 -6.56
N ALA A 164 7.55 -15.94 -6.88
CA ALA A 164 7.84 -14.51 -6.72
C ALA A 164 6.57 -13.65 -6.70
N ASN A 165 6.66 -12.48 -6.07
CA ASN A 165 5.63 -11.41 -6.13
C ASN A 165 5.86 -10.49 -7.34
N ASP A 166 6.00 -11.07 -8.52
CA ASP A 166 6.37 -10.35 -9.73
C ASP A 166 5.12 -9.89 -10.47
N SER A 167 4.73 -8.64 -10.32
CA SER A 167 3.57 -8.08 -11.01
C SER A 167 3.88 -7.54 -12.40
N ASP A 168 5.12 -7.16 -12.67
CA ASP A 168 5.51 -6.52 -13.93
C ASP A 168 5.45 -7.49 -15.12
N ILE A 169 5.73 -8.76 -14.88
CA ILE A 169 5.68 -9.82 -15.90
C ILE A 169 4.25 -10.09 -16.36
N VAL A 170 3.25 -9.85 -15.52
CA VAL A 170 1.83 -10.05 -15.85
C VAL A 170 1.41 -9.14 -17.01
N GLN A 171 1.98 -7.96 -17.14
CA GLN A 171 1.67 -7.02 -18.22
C GLN A 171 2.23 -7.47 -19.57
N LEU A 172 3.29 -8.25 -19.59
CA LEU A 172 3.94 -8.76 -20.79
C LEU A 172 3.41 -10.14 -21.23
N GLY A 173 2.56 -10.77 -20.44
CA GLY A 173 1.66 -11.87 -20.83
C GLY A 173 2.32 -13.20 -21.17
N ARG A 174 3.57 -13.47 -20.77
CA ARG A 174 4.25 -14.70 -21.20
C ARG A 174 4.56 -15.69 -20.09
N ASP A 175 5.17 -15.27 -19.00
CA ASP A 175 5.44 -16.12 -17.84
C ASP A 175 5.31 -15.30 -16.57
N THR A 176 4.56 -15.79 -15.59
CA THR A 176 4.48 -15.16 -14.27
C THR A 176 4.98 -16.13 -13.22
N TYR A 177 5.80 -15.61 -12.31
CA TYR A 177 6.25 -16.35 -11.13
C TYR A 177 5.31 -16.19 -9.94
N SER A 178 4.19 -15.46 -10.10
CA SER A 178 3.16 -15.30 -9.05
C SER A 178 2.33 -16.55 -8.79
N TYR A 179 2.70 -17.68 -9.35
CA TYR A 179 2.08 -18.99 -9.09
C TYR A 179 2.94 -19.86 -8.17
N MET A 180 2.30 -20.84 -7.56
CA MET A 180 2.99 -21.87 -6.81
C MET A 180 3.72 -22.82 -7.77
N TRP A 181 5.05 -22.87 -7.63
CA TRP A 181 5.88 -23.84 -8.32
C TRP A 181 6.36 -24.87 -7.28
N PRO A 182 6.00 -26.15 -7.41
CA PRO A 182 6.35 -27.17 -6.40
C PRO A 182 7.85 -27.26 -6.11
N ARG A 183 8.69 -27.09 -7.12
CA ARG A 183 10.15 -27.05 -6.95
C ARG A 183 10.57 -25.90 -6.03
N ASP A 184 10.08 -24.70 -6.30
CA ASP A 184 10.48 -23.48 -5.57
C ASP A 184 9.91 -23.46 -4.14
N GLY A 185 8.77 -24.12 -3.93
CA GLY A 185 8.19 -24.31 -2.61
C GLY A 185 8.82 -25.41 -1.77
N ALA A 186 9.62 -26.30 -2.39
CA ALA A 186 10.26 -27.43 -1.70
C ALA A 186 11.71 -27.14 -1.27
N LEU A 187 12.31 -26.04 -1.71
CA LEU A 187 13.65 -25.59 -1.34
C LEU A 187 13.62 -24.78 -0.05
#